data_248e706c97b50d2652d93fe461c59e0c
#
_entry.id   248e706c97b50d2652d93fe461c59e0c
#
_cell.length_a   1.000
_cell.length_b   1.000
_cell.length_c   1.000
_cell.angle_alpha   90.00
_cell.angle_beta   90.00
_cell.angle_gamma   90.00
#
_symmetry.space_group_name_H-M   'P 1'
#
loop_
_entity.id
_entity.type
_entity.pdbx_description
1 polymer ?
#
loop_
_entity_poly.entity_id
_entity_poly.type
_entity_poly.pdbx_seq_one_letter_code
_entity_poly.pdbx_strand_id
1 'polypeptide(L)'
;VAVWHSSLISAICGKYNGLHDAYKSILEALIHAGVDNVAKVDIKWIDTEKLEEERNINKFFKNIDGIIIPGGFGDRGIEGKILSSKFARENKIPFLGICLGLQCAVIDFARHECDFKGANSTEFKPRTKY
;
A
#
# COMPACT_ATOMS: atom_id res chain seq x y z
N VAL A 1 21.25 -12.76 21.10
CA VAL A 1 20.88 -12.84 19.68
C VAL A 1 19.38 -13.09 19.62
N ALA A 2 18.63 -12.18 18.99
CA ALA A 2 17.19 -12.39 18.80
C ALA A 2 16.98 -13.55 17.82
N VAL A 3 16.30 -14.60 18.27
CA VAL A 3 15.93 -15.73 17.42
C VAL A 3 14.54 -15.45 16.88
N TRP A 4 14.44 -15.13 15.59
CA TRP A 4 13.19 -14.95 14.90
C TRP A 4 12.61 -16.30 14.50
N HIS A 5 11.32 -16.53 14.76
CA HIS A 5 10.63 -17.77 14.37
C HIS A 5 10.08 -17.71 12.94
N SER A 6 9.91 -16.51 12.40
CA SER A 6 9.44 -16.30 11.02
C SER A 6 10.07 -15.05 10.41
N SER A 7 10.06 -14.99 9.08
CA SER A 7 10.40 -13.81 8.30
C SER A 7 9.23 -13.49 7.40
N LEU A 8 8.78 -12.24 7.42
CA LEU A 8 7.68 -11.72 6.63
C LEU A 8 8.17 -10.59 5.74
N ILE A 9 7.62 -10.47 4.55
CA ILE A 9 7.91 -9.37 3.62
C ILE A 9 6.70 -8.45 3.53
N SER A 10 6.84 -7.24 4.07
CA SER A 10 5.82 -6.20 3.95
C SER A 10 6.16 -5.24 2.81
N ALA A 11 5.26 -5.11 1.85
CA ALA A 11 5.36 -4.08 0.83
C ALA A 11 4.88 -2.74 1.41
N ILE A 12 5.69 -1.69 1.25
CA ILE A 12 5.25 -0.30 1.48
C ILE A 12 5.07 0.36 0.13
N CYS A 13 3.81 0.61 -0.24
CA CYS A 13 3.43 1.17 -1.52
C CYS A 13 3.26 2.67 -1.40
N GLY A 14 4.18 3.44 -1.93
CA GLY A 14 4.18 4.88 -1.80
C GLY A 14 4.95 5.58 -2.90
N LYS A 15 4.94 6.90 -2.81
CA LYS A 15 5.74 7.75 -3.67
C LYS A 15 7.16 7.79 -3.10
N TYR A 16 8.05 7.08 -3.76
CA TYR A 16 9.42 6.93 -3.29
C TYR A 16 10.36 7.93 -3.99
N ASN A 17 10.69 9.02 -3.30
CA ASN A 17 11.67 10.01 -3.75
C ASN A 17 12.95 10.00 -2.88
N GLY A 18 13.36 8.83 -2.37
CA GLY A 18 14.57 8.71 -1.53
C GLY A 18 14.43 9.24 -0.09
N LEU A 19 13.27 9.75 0.31
CA LEU A 19 12.98 10.26 1.65
C LEU A 19 12.52 9.14 2.57
N HIS A 20 13.45 8.31 3.05
CA HIS A 20 13.17 7.28 4.06
C HIS A 20 12.60 7.86 5.35
N ASP A 21 12.96 9.10 5.70
CA ASP A 21 12.53 9.75 6.94
C ASP A 21 11.02 9.93 7.05
N ALA A 22 10.31 10.12 5.93
CA ALA A 22 8.86 10.25 5.92
C ALA A 22 8.12 8.97 6.38
N TYR A 23 8.80 7.82 6.31
CA TYR A 23 8.24 6.51 6.66
C TYR A 23 8.86 5.91 7.93
N LYS A 24 9.73 6.66 8.60
CA LYS A 24 10.47 6.17 9.77
C LYS A 24 9.56 5.61 10.87
N SER A 25 8.46 6.28 11.17
CA SER A 25 7.50 5.82 12.17
C SER A 25 6.84 4.49 11.80
N ILE A 26 6.56 4.26 10.51
CA ILE A 26 6.02 2.99 10.02
C ILE A 26 7.06 1.88 10.16
N LEU A 27 8.32 2.17 9.82
CA LEU A 27 9.41 1.21 9.96
C LEU A 27 9.62 0.81 11.42
N GLU A 28 9.63 1.78 12.32
CA GLU A 28 9.76 1.50 13.76
C GLU A 28 8.57 0.73 14.31
N ALA A 29 7.36 1.06 13.88
CA ALA A 29 6.15 0.32 14.26
C ALA A 29 6.21 -1.15 13.80
N LEU A 30 6.74 -1.41 12.60
CA LEU A 30 6.94 -2.77 12.11
C LEU A 30 8.02 -3.53 12.88
N ILE A 31 9.08 -2.85 13.31
CA ILE A 31 10.10 -3.45 14.19
C ILE A 31 9.48 -3.85 15.53
N HIS A 32 8.72 -2.95 16.16
CA HIS A 32 8.04 -3.23 17.44
C HIS A 32 7.06 -4.40 17.29
N ALA A 33 6.22 -4.38 16.26
CA ALA A 33 5.30 -5.49 15.98
C ALA A 33 6.04 -6.81 15.73
N GLY A 34 7.18 -6.76 15.04
CA GLY A 34 8.02 -7.91 14.81
C GLY A 34 8.57 -8.49 16.11
N VAL A 35 9.03 -7.65 17.03
CA VAL A 35 9.52 -8.09 18.35
C VAL A 35 8.41 -8.79 19.12
N ASP A 36 7.22 -8.21 19.22
CA ASP A 36 6.10 -8.78 19.95
C ASP A 36 5.61 -10.11 19.36
N ASN A 37 5.77 -10.31 18.05
CA ASN A 37 5.35 -11.53 17.34
C ASN A 37 6.52 -12.48 17.03
N VAL A 38 7.70 -12.21 17.51
CA VAL A 38 8.93 -13.01 17.26
C VAL A 38 9.16 -13.24 15.75
N ALA A 39 8.85 -12.21 14.96
CA ALA A 39 8.92 -12.22 13.50
C ALA A 39 9.84 -11.11 12.99
N LYS A 40 10.73 -11.44 12.06
CA LYS A 40 11.48 -10.44 11.31
C LYS A 40 10.61 -9.89 10.19
N VAL A 41 10.50 -8.58 10.08
CA VAL A 41 9.80 -7.94 8.98
C VAL A 41 10.80 -7.30 8.03
N ASP A 42 10.91 -7.85 6.84
CA ASP A 42 11.68 -7.26 5.75
C ASP A 42 10.77 -6.34 4.91
N ILE A 43 11.30 -5.19 4.50
CA ILE A 43 10.53 -4.17 3.78
C ILE A 43 10.85 -4.23 2.29
N LYS A 44 9.82 -4.30 1.48
CA LYS A 44 9.90 -4.11 0.04
C LYS A 44 9.22 -2.80 -0.35
N TRP A 45 10.01 -1.87 -0.86
CA TRP A 45 9.50 -0.59 -1.34
C TRP A 45 8.91 -0.75 -2.74
N ILE A 46 7.69 -0.25 -2.92
CA ILE A 46 7.01 -0.23 -4.22
C ILE A 46 6.67 1.21 -4.57
N ASP A 47 7.27 1.68 -5.65
CA ASP A 47 6.97 2.98 -6.23
C ASP A 47 5.65 2.92 -6.99
N THR A 48 4.65 3.62 -6.46
CA THR A 48 3.30 3.59 -7.01
C THR A 48 3.18 4.34 -8.33
N GLU A 49 4.05 5.29 -8.64
CA GLU A 49 4.09 5.95 -9.95
C GLU A 49 4.53 4.96 -11.03
N LYS A 50 5.56 4.16 -10.76
CA LYS A 50 6.00 3.10 -11.68
C LYS A 50 4.96 2.01 -11.86
N LEU A 51 4.18 1.75 -10.82
CA LEU A 51 3.13 0.74 -10.87
C LEU A 51 1.98 1.14 -11.81
N GLU A 52 1.69 2.44 -11.94
CA GLU A 52 0.70 2.98 -12.87
C GLU A 52 1.07 2.74 -14.34
N GLU A 53 2.36 2.72 -14.65
CA GLU A 53 2.88 2.57 -16.02
C GLU A 53 2.94 1.10 -16.47
N GLU A 54 2.78 0.16 -15.54
CA GLU A 54 2.99 -1.26 -15.79
C GLU A 54 1.71 -2.03 -16.11
N ARG A 55 1.76 -2.84 -17.17
CA ARG A 55 0.65 -3.73 -17.53
C ARG A 55 0.52 -4.92 -16.59
N ASN A 56 1.64 -5.43 -16.08
CA ASN A 56 1.66 -6.59 -15.19
C ASN A 56 2.21 -6.18 -13.81
N ILE A 57 1.30 -5.85 -12.91
CA ILE A 57 1.64 -5.45 -11.54
C ILE A 57 2.08 -6.62 -10.65
N ASN A 58 1.78 -7.86 -11.03
CA ASN A 58 2.09 -9.04 -10.21
C ASN A 58 3.57 -9.18 -9.90
N LYS A 59 4.45 -8.72 -10.80
CA LYS A 59 5.90 -8.77 -10.60
C LYS A 59 6.36 -7.94 -9.38
N PHE A 60 5.65 -6.86 -9.07
CA PHE A 60 5.97 -6.00 -7.92
C PHE A 60 5.60 -6.67 -6.59
N PHE A 61 4.58 -7.51 -6.59
CA PHE A 61 4.03 -8.14 -5.39
C PHE A 61 4.44 -9.60 -5.20
N LYS A 62 5.47 -10.04 -5.91
CA LYS A 62 6.00 -11.39 -5.75
C LYS A 62 6.58 -11.59 -4.33
N ASN A 63 6.16 -12.66 -3.68
CA ASN A 63 6.60 -13.06 -2.33
C ASN A 63 6.30 -12.01 -1.24
N ILE A 64 5.15 -11.34 -1.32
CA ILE A 64 4.69 -10.36 -0.32
C ILE A 64 3.71 -11.03 0.64
N ASP A 65 3.92 -10.83 1.94
CA ASP A 65 3.05 -11.32 3.01
C ASP A 65 2.08 -10.27 3.53
N GLY A 66 2.34 -8.99 3.28
CA GLY A 66 1.46 -7.88 3.65
C GLY A 66 1.73 -6.63 2.83
N ILE A 67 0.72 -5.78 2.71
CA ILE A 67 0.79 -4.50 1.99
C ILE A 67 0.38 -3.36 2.90
N ILE A 68 1.22 -2.33 2.98
CA ILE A 68 0.92 -1.07 3.67
C ILE A 68 0.91 0.05 2.63
N ILE A 69 -0.17 0.81 2.60
CA ILE A 69 -0.23 2.09 1.88
C ILE A 69 -0.21 3.21 2.90
N PRO A 70 0.89 3.96 2.99
CA PRO A 70 1.06 5.03 3.96
C PRO A 70 0.21 6.25 3.62
N GLY A 71 0.12 7.16 4.57
CA GLY A 71 -0.40 8.51 4.36
C GLY A 71 0.47 9.32 3.38
N GLY A 72 -0.09 10.41 2.91
CA GLY A 72 0.58 11.33 1.99
C GLY A 72 -0.39 12.37 1.45
N PHE A 73 0.13 13.25 0.61
CA PHE A 73 -0.62 14.32 -0.04
C PHE A 73 -0.32 14.34 -1.54
N GLY A 74 -1.24 14.95 -2.30
CA GLY A 74 -1.14 15.10 -3.74
C GLY A 74 -1.71 13.93 -4.51
N ASP A 75 -1.79 14.11 -5.81
CA ASP A 75 -2.48 13.24 -6.77
C ASP A 75 -1.57 12.23 -7.48
N ARG A 76 -0.24 12.39 -7.36
CA ARG A 76 0.73 11.52 -8.03
C ARG A 76 0.80 10.15 -7.36
N GLY A 77 0.76 9.10 -8.15
CA GLY A 77 0.83 7.72 -7.68
C GLY A 77 -0.46 7.20 -7.02
N ILE A 78 -1.57 7.93 -7.13
CA ILE A 78 -2.85 7.56 -6.52
C ILE A 78 -3.42 6.31 -7.18
N GLU A 79 -3.41 6.23 -8.50
CA GLU A 79 -3.90 5.03 -9.21
C GLU A 79 -3.06 3.81 -8.88
N GLY A 80 -1.74 3.96 -8.73
CA GLY A 80 -0.87 2.87 -8.27
C GLY A 80 -1.18 2.41 -6.85
N LYS A 81 -1.56 3.32 -5.94
CA LYS A 81 -2.05 2.96 -4.60
C LYS A 81 -3.38 2.21 -4.66
N ILE A 82 -4.31 2.67 -5.51
CA ILE A 82 -5.60 2.00 -5.73
C ILE A 82 -5.36 0.59 -6.30
N LEU A 83 -4.45 0.44 -7.28
CA LEU A 83 -4.05 -0.85 -7.83
C LEU A 83 -3.41 -1.77 -6.78
N SER A 84 -2.61 -1.23 -5.87
CA SER A 84 -2.02 -1.99 -4.75
C SER A 84 -3.10 -2.51 -3.80
N SER A 85 -4.10 -1.69 -3.48
CA SER A 85 -5.26 -2.10 -2.67
C SER A 85 -6.07 -3.19 -3.36
N LYS A 86 -6.37 -3.00 -4.64
CA LYS A 86 -7.05 -4.00 -5.46
C LYS A 86 -6.30 -5.34 -5.45
N PHE A 87 -4.99 -5.30 -5.67
CA PHE A 87 -4.16 -6.50 -5.65
C PHE A 87 -4.24 -7.23 -4.29
N ALA A 88 -4.13 -6.49 -3.18
CA ALA A 88 -4.25 -7.06 -1.84
C ALA A 88 -5.60 -7.76 -1.63
N ARG A 89 -6.70 -7.09 -2.00
CA ARG A 89 -8.06 -7.62 -1.88
C ARG A 89 -8.26 -8.88 -2.73
N GLU A 90 -7.91 -8.84 -4.01
CA GLU A 90 -8.10 -9.97 -4.93
C GLU A 90 -7.25 -11.20 -4.58
N ASN A 91 -6.06 -10.97 -4.02
CA ASN A 91 -5.14 -12.04 -3.62
C ASN A 91 -5.21 -12.39 -2.13
N LYS A 92 -6.14 -11.78 -1.37
CA LYS A 92 -6.33 -12.02 0.08
C LYS A 92 -5.06 -11.79 0.90
N ILE A 93 -4.27 -10.80 0.51
CA ILE A 93 -3.07 -10.39 1.23
C ILE A 93 -3.47 -9.41 2.34
N PRO A 94 -2.97 -9.57 3.58
CA PRO A 94 -3.16 -8.61 4.66
C PRO A 94 -2.82 -7.18 4.21
N PHE A 95 -3.72 -6.25 4.50
CA PHE A 95 -3.64 -4.88 4.01
C PHE A 95 -3.87 -3.86 5.12
N LEU A 96 -3.06 -2.81 5.15
CA LEU A 96 -3.24 -1.64 6.00
C LEU A 96 -3.14 -0.35 5.18
N GLY A 97 -4.24 0.38 5.10
CA GLY A 97 -4.28 1.73 4.52
C GLY A 97 -4.29 2.80 5.61
N ILE A 98 -3.30 3.68 5.61
CA ILE A 98 -3.18 4.77 6.59
C ILE A 98 -3.55 6.08 5.91
N CYS A 99 -4.54 6.83 6.45
CA CYS A 99 -4.97 8.13 5.94
C CYS A 99 -5.29 8.04 4.43
N LEU A 100 -4.45 8.57 3.56
CA LEU A 100 -4.56 8.46 2.10
C LEU A 100 -4.69 7.01 1.62
N GLY A 101 -3.98 6.09 2.25
CA GLY A 101 -4.06 4.66 1.94
C GLY A 101 -5.46 4.08 2.18
N LEU A 102 -6.15 4.51 3.24
CA LEU A 102 -7.54 4.15 3.48
C LEU A 102 -8.47 4.72 2.40
N GLN A 103 -8.28 5.97 2.00
CA GLN A 103 -9.06 6.58 0.92
C GLN A 103 -8.90 5.79 -0.39
N CYS A 104 -7.68 5.39 -0.74
CA CYS A 104 -7.41 4.58 -1.93
C CYS A 104 -8.11 3.22 -1.86
N ALA A 105 -8.16 2.59 -0.68
CA ALA A 105 -8.88 1.33 -0.49
C ALA A 105 -10.40 1.49 -0.67
N VAL A 106 -10.96 2.58 -0.16
CA VAL A 106 -12.39 2.89 -0.36
C VAL A 106 -12.70 3.12 -1.84
N ILE A 107 -11.83 3.83 -2.55
CA ILE A 107 -11.98 4.07 -3.99
C ILE A 107 -11.91 2.74 -4.77
N ASP A 108 -10.94 1.87 -4.45
CA ASP A 108 -10.84 0.53 -5.06
C ASP A 108 -12.15 -0.25 -4.87
N PHE A 109 -12.61 -0.33 -3.63
CA PHE A 109 -13.82 -1.08 -3.31
C PHE A 109 -15.05 -0.51 -4.02
N ALA A 110 -15.22 0.81 -4.01
CA ALA A 110 -16.31 1.48 -4.70
C ALA A 110 -16.31 1.18 -6.21
N ARG A 111 -15.14 1.22 -6.85
CA ARG A 111 -15.00 0.99 -8.29
C ARG A 111 -15.26 -0.46 -8.70
N HIS A 112 -14.77 -1.41 -7.92
CA HIS A 112 -14.67 -2.81 -8.36
C HIS A 112 -15.68 -3.75 -7.69
N GLU A 113 -16.12 -3.42 -6.46
CA GLU A 113 -17.11 -4.23 -5.74
C GLU A 113 -18.51 -3.62 -5.74
N CYS A 114 -18.61 -2.27 -5.76
CA CYS A 114 -19.89 -1.58 -5.77
C CYS A 114 -20.32 -1.10 -7.18
N ASP A 115 -19.52 -1.36 -8.22
CA ASP A 115 -19.73 -0.92 -9.61
C ASP A 115 -19.91 0.60 -9.77
N PHE A 116 -19.35 1.41 -8.86
CA PHE A 116 -19.31 2.86 -8.99
C PHE A 116 -18.18 3.28 -9.91
N LYS A 117 -18.35 3.03 -11.21
CA LYS A 117 -17.33 3.29 -12.24
C LYS A 117 -16.85 4.74 -12.18
N GLY A 118 -15.53 4.89 -12.04
CA GLY A 118 -14.89 6.20 -11.95
C GLY A 118 -15.01 6.88 -10.59
N ALA A 119 -15.44 6.17 -9.53
CA ALA A 119 -15.40 6.67 -8.16
C ALA A 119 -14.02 7.23 -7.81
N ASN A 120 -13.99 8.36 -7.12
CA ASN A 120 -12.77 9.04 -6.76
C ASN A 120 -13.00 9.92 -5.53
N SER A 121 -11.93 10.43 -4.92
CA SER A 121 -12.01 11.48 -3.92
C SER A 121 -12.09 12.86 -4.57
N THR A 122 -12.87 13.76 -3.99
CA THR A 122 -12.88 15.18 -4.40
C THR A 122 -11.52 15.87 -4.18
N GLU A 123 -10.67 15.29 -3.36
CA GLU A 123 -9.27 15.73 -3.16
C GLU A 123 -8.44 15.58 -4.46
N PHE A 124 -8.65 14.48 -5.21
CA PHE A 124 -7.90 14.19 -6.43
C PHE A 124 -8.65 14.58 -7.69
N LYS A 125 -9.96 14.50 -7.64
CA LYS A 125 -10.86 14.83 -8.75
C LYS A 125 -12.04 15.65 -8.24
N PRO A 126 -11.92 16.99 -8.20
CA PRO A 126 -12.93 17.88 -7.59
C PRO A 126 -14.35 17.70 -8.12
N ARG A 127 -14.52 17.18 -9.33
CA ARG A 127 -15.84 16.94 -9.96
C ARG A 127 -16.08 15.45 -10.17
N THR A 128 -15.78 14.63 -9.16
CA THR A 128 -16.17 13.21 -9.22
C THR A 128 -17.68 13.07 -9.04
N LYS A 129 -18.26 12.07 -9.69
CA LYS A 129 -19.69 11.75 -9.53
C LYS A 129 -19.94 10.93 -8.26
N TYR A 130 -18.97 10.12 -7.90
CA TYR A 130 -18.98 9.23 -6.73
C TYR A 130 -17.73 9.48 -5.94
#